data_d9ee780353cd345aa3243b1b83d848db
#
_entry.id   d9ee780353cd345aa3243b1b83d848db
#
_cell.length_a   1.000
_cell.length_b   1.000
_cell.length_c   1.000
_cell.angle_alpha   90.00
_cell.angle_beta   90.00
_cell.angle_gamma   90.00
#
_symmetry.space_group_name_H-M   'P 1'
#
loop_
_entity.id
_entity.type
_entity.pdbx_description
1 polymer ?
#
loop_
_entity_poly.entity_id
_entity_poly.type
_entity_poly.pdbx_seq_one_letter_code
_entity_poly.pdbx_strand_id
1 'polypeptide(L)'
;TGVAMWPHFAKARARGRIESPFAASAAFAALGGALGLLLALLAPWAAGVLSDGAIVLPVALLAANVVNVVIEAAKQPLGMYMTDPAGLRFQMLPVLVLVPMNLALSWALIEPLGSAGPIVGSVLSVIVCQIIPYGLWVRRDLRRRRARAGAPSGAGPSPAPPS
;
A
#
# COMPACT_ATOMS: atom_id res chain seq x y z
N THR A 1 -2.93 -1.75 14.91
CA THR A 1 -1.54 -1.24 14.72
C THR A 1 -1.43 -0.19 13.61
N GLY A 2 -2.22 -0.27 12.53
CA GLY A 2 -2.20 0.70 11.42
C GLY A 2 -2.60 2.13 11.81
N VAL A 3 -3.54 2.30 12.73
CA VAL A 3 -4.04 3.60 13.19
C VAL A 3 -2.96 4.42 13.90
N ALA A 4 -1.95 3.80 14.49
CA ALA A 4 -0.89 4.49 15.23
C ALA A 4 0.14 5.21 14.32
N MET A 5 0.24 4.89 13.04
CA MET A 5 1.22 5.51 12.13
C MET A 5 0.73 6.82 11.51
N TRP A 6 -0.58 7.02 11.37
CA TRP A 6 -1.12 8.28 10.86
C TRP A 6 -0.68 9.52 11.68
N PRO A 7 -0.77 9.51 13.04
CA PRO A 7 -0.29 10.63 13.83
C PRO A 7 1.22 10.86 13.72
N HIS A 8 2.00 9.80 13.47
CA HIS A 8 3.45 9.90 13.28
C HIS A 8 3.80 10.74 12.06
N PHE A 9 3.25 10.40 10.88
CA PHE A 9 3.48 11.17 9.65
C PHE A 9 2.91 12.59 9.73
N ALA A 10 1.75 12.79 10.36
CA ALA A 10 1.17 14.10 10.56
C ALA A 10 2.06 14.99 11.45
N LYS A 11 2.56 14.46 12.56
CA LYS A 11 3.48 15.16 13.48
C LYS A 11 4.84 15.44 12.85
N ALA A 12 5.40 14.47 12.11
CA ALA A 12 6.65 14.67 11.38
C ALA A 12 6.52 15.80 10.36
N ARG A 13 5.42 15.82 9.62
CA ARG A 13 5.10 16.85 8.64
C ARG A 13 4.93 18.23 9.28
N ALA A 14 4.22 18.33 10.43
CA ALA A 14 4.06 19.56 11.18
C ALA A 14 5.39 20.12 11.71
N ARG A 15 6.38 19.25 11.97
CA ARG A 15 7.74 19.61 12.38
C ARG A 15 8.70 19.87 11.22
N GLY A 16 8.22 19.90 9.99
CA GLY A 16 9.05 20.06 8.78
C GLY A 16 9.98 18.90 8.46
N ARG A 17 9.84 17.74 9.17
CA ARG A 17 10.67 16.55 8.91
C ARG A 17 10.15 15.80 7.68
N ILE A 18 11.06 15.48 6.76
CA ILE A 18 10.77 14.71 5.56
C ILE A 18 11.02 13.24 5.87
N GLU A 19 9.97 12.52 6.23
CA GLU A 19 10.04 11.09 6.47
C GLU A 19 9.52 10.31 5.26
N SER A 20 10.25 9.27 4.87
CA SER A 20 9.90 8.41 3.75
C SER A 20 9.06 7.23 4.23
N PRO A 21 7.88 6.95 3.64
CA PRO A 21 7.07 5.80 4.01
C PRO A 21 7.62 4.47 3.48
N PHE A 22 8.61 4.47 2.58
CA PHE A 22 9.08 3.25 1.92
C PHE A 22 9.71 2.24 2.88
N ALA A 23 10.47 2.69 3.89
CA ALA A 23 11.03 1.80 4.91
C ALA A 23 9.92 1.13 5.74
N ALA A 24 8.89 1.91 6.12
CA ALA A 24 7.72 1.37 6.78
C ALA A 24 6.96 0.37 5.89
N SER A 25 6.80 0.67 4.58
CA SER A 25 6.18 -0.26 3.63
C SER A 25 6.95 -1.58 3.53
N ALA A 26 8.29 -1.54 3.50
CA ALA A 26 9.11 -2.76 3.50
C ALA A 26 8.95 -3.56 4.80
N ALA A 27 8.94 -2.90 5.95
CA ALA A 27 8.72 -3.56 7.25
C ALA A 27 7.33 -4.20 7.34
N PHE A 28 6.29 -3.50 6.87
CA PHE A 28 4.93 -4.04 6.82
C PHE A 28 4.80 -5.20 5.83
N ALA A 29 5.47 -5.13 4.67
CA ALA A 29 5.54 -6.23 3.72
C ALA A 29 6.18 -7.48 4.33
N ALA A 30 7.31 -7.32 5.05
CA ALA A 30 7.99 -8.42 5.73
C ALA A 30 7.11 -9.04 6.82
N LEU A 31 6.47 -8.22 7.65
CA LEU A 31 5.52 -8.68 8.67
C LEU A 31 4.31 -9.38 8.05
N GLY A 32 3.74 -8.78 7.00
CA GLY A 32 2.63 -9.38 6.23
C GLY A 32 3.03 -10.71 5.62
N GLY A 33 4.25 -10.82 5.09
CA GLY A 33 4.80 -12.07 4.55
C GLY A 33 4.94 -13.15 5.62
N ALA A 34 5.51 -12.81 6.78
CA ALA A 34 5.64 -13.75 7.89
C ALA A 34 4.28 -14.25 8.39
N LEU A 35 3.31 -13.35 8.59
CA LEU A 35 1.95 -13.71 9.01
C LEU A 35 1.20 -14.49 7.92
N GLY A 36 1.32 -14.06 6.65
CA GLY A 36 0.72 -14.75 5.52
C GLY A 36 1.24 -16.17 5.35
N LEU A 37 2.57 -16.37 5.50
CA LEU A 37 3.18 -17.68 5.47
C LEU A 37 2.71 -18.56 6.64
N LEU A 38 2.68 -18.00 7.85
CA LEU A 38 2.16 -18.71 9.02
C LEU A 38 0.72 -19.18 8.78
N LEU A 39 -0.14 -18.29 8.28
CA LEU A 39 -1.52 -18.65 7.97
C LEU A 39 -1.60 -19.70 6.87
N ALA A 40 -0.79 -19.62 5.81
CA ALA A 40 -0.76 -20.61 4.74
C ALA A 40 -0.31 -21.99 5.22
N LEU A 41 0.59 -22.06 6.22
CA LEU A 41 1.01 -23.31 6.83
C LEU A 41 -0.07 -23.92 7.74
N LEU A 42 -0.82 -23.08 8.45
CA LEU A 42 -1.89 -23.53 9.36
C LEU A 42 -3.21 -23.82 8.66
N ALA A 43 -3.48 -23.15 7.53
CA ALA A 43 -4.77 -23.25 6.85
C ALA A 43 -5.16 -24.66 6.40
N PRO A 44 -4.28 -25.53 5.85
CA PRO A 44 -4.64 -26.90 5.50
C PRO A 44 -5.05 -27.74 6.72
N TRP A 45 -4.32 -27.58 7.83
CA TRP A 45 -4.67 -28.26 9.08
C TRP A 45 -6.04 -27.78 9.60
N ALA A 46 -6.25 -26.46 9.66
CA ALA A 46 -7.54 -25.92 10.11
C ALA A 46 -8.70 -26.32 9.19
N ALA A 47 -8.51 -26.29 7.88
CA ALA A 47 -9.51 -26.76 6.92
C ALA A 47 -9.82 -28.25 7.11
N GLY A 48 -8.82 -29.09 7.31
CA GLY A 48 -8.99 -30.50 7.58
C GLY A 48 -9.83 -30.78 8.84
N VAL A 49 -9.51 -30.08 9.93
CA VAL A 49 -10.25 -30.22 11.20
C VAL A 49 -11.70 -29.73 11.10
N LEU A 50 -11.90 -28.55 10.43
CA LEU A 50 -13.24 -27.96 10.35
C LEU A 50 -14.17 -28.61 9.34
N SER A 51 -13.63 -29.37 8.38
CA SER A 51 -14.40 -30.01 7.31
C SER A 51 -14.36 -31.53 7.35
N ASP A 52 -13.83 -32.13 8.42
CA ASP A 52 -13.57 -33.56 8.51
C ASP A 52 -12.81 -34.13 7.30
N GLY A 53 -11.87 -33.33 6.80
CA GLY A 53 -11.05 -33.67 5.63
C GLY A 53 -11.70 -33.45 4.27
N ALA A 54 -12.93 -32.93 4.22
CA ALA A 54 -13.65 -32.72 2.96
C ALA A 54 -13.09 -31.60 2.09
N ILE A 55 -12.39 -30.62 2.70
CA ILE A 55 -11.84 -29.44 1.97
C ILE A 55 -10.33 -29.57 1.85
N VAL A 56 -9.85 -29.65 0.61
CA VAL A 56 -8.42 -29.59 0.27
C VAL A 56 -8.11 -28.22 -0.33
N LEU A 57 -7.18 -27.48 0.31
CA LEU A 57 -6.78 -26.17 -0.17
C LEU A 57 -5.64 -26.29 -1.19
N PRO A 58 -5.83 -25.81 -2.45
CA PRO A 58 -4.78 -25.83 -3.46
C PRO A 58 -3.58 -24.97 -3.03
N VAL A 59 -2.37 -25.44 -3.27
CA VAL A 59 -1.12 -24.68 -2.95
C VAL A 59 -1.10 -23.34 -3.67
N ALA A 60 -1.60 -23.28 -4.92
CA ALA A 60 -1.70 -22.03 -5.68
C ALA A 60 -2.57 -20.99 -4.98
N LEU A 61 -3.68 -21.40 -4.36
CA LEU A 61 -4.56 -20.54 -3.58
C LEU A 61 -3.84 -19.99 -2.34
N LEU A 62 -3.12 -20.83 -1.62
CA LEU A 62 -2.35 -20.44 -0.43
C LEU A 62 -1.23 -19.47 -0.80
N ALA A 63 -0.47 -19.77 -1.85
CA ALA A 63 0.59 -18.88 -2.35
C ALA A 63 0.05 -17.53 -2.80
N ALA A 64 -1.06 -17.50 -3.55
CA ALA A 64 -1.71 -16.26 -3.97
C ALA A 64 -2.17 -15.42 -2.76
N ASN A 65 -2.69 -16.06 -1.70
CA ASN A 65 -3.06 -15.38 -0.46
C ASN A 65 -1.85 -14.77 0.26
N VAL A 66 -0.71 -15.47 0.36
CA VAL A 66 0.51 -14.91 0.95
C VAL A 66 0.94 -13.65 0.21
N VAL A 67 0.98 -13.71 -1.13
CA VAL A 67 1.32 -12.55 -1.96
C VAL A 67 0.33 -11.40 -1.75
N ASN A 68 -0.97 -11.70 -1.69
CA ASN A 68 -2.01 -10.70 -1.43
C ASN A 68 -1.80 -10.01 -0.08
N VAL A 69 -1.53 -10.74 0.99
CA VAL A 69 -1.28 -10.18 2.32
C VAL A 69 -0.03 -9.28 2.32
N VAL A 70 1.04 -9.69 1.63
CA VAL A 70 2.27 -8.87 1.50
C VAL A 70 1.96 -7.54 0.80
N ILE A 71 1.24 -7.59 -0.31
CA ILE A 71 0.89 -6.40 -1.11
C ILE A 71 -0.03 -5.46 -0.32
N GLU A 72 -1.05 -6.01 0.33
CA GLU A 72 -1.97 -5.24 1.18
C GLU A 72 -1.23 -4.58 2.36
N ALA A 73 -0.33 -5.30 3.02
CA ALA A 73 0.48 -4.76 4.11
C ALA A 73 1.45 -3.65 3.62
N ALA A 74 2.13 -3.87 2.50
CA ALA A 74 3.06 -2.90 1.90
C ALA A 74 2.39 -1.57 1.51
N LYS A 75 1.14 -1.63 1.07
CA LYS A 75 0.34 -0.49 0.64
C LYS A 75 -0.04 0.45 1.79
N GLN A 76 -0.23 -0.08 3.01
CA GLN A 76 -0.76 0.68 4.15
C GLN A 76 0.03 1.95 4.48
N PRO A 77 1.36 1.94 4.65
CA PRO A 77 2.11 3.17 4.96
C PRO A 77 2.10 4.19 3.82
N LEU A 78 1.99 3.75 2.55
CA LEU A 78 1.86 4.66 1.41
C LEU A 78 0.54 5.43 1.47
N GLY A 79 -0.57 4.73 1.73
CA GLY A 79 -1.88 5.36 1.90
C GLY A 79 -1.92 6.30 3.10
N MET A 80 -1.31 5.90 4.23
CA MET A 80 -1.23 6.75 5.43
C MET A 80 -0.37 7.99 5.23
N TYR A 81 0.65 7.94 4.39
CA TYR A 81 1.43 9.13 4.02
C TYR A 81 0.58 10.14 3.24
N MET A 82 -0.37 9.68 2.45
CA MET A 82 -1.21 10.47 1.54
C MET A 82 -2.53 10.95 2.18
N THR A 83 -2.55 11.25 3.48
CA THR A 83 -3.75 11.67 4.24
C THR A 83 -4.03 13.17 4.19
N ASP A 84 -3.21 13.97 3.49
CA ASP A 84 -3.52 15.37 3.20
C ASP A 84 -4.60 15.50 2.10
N PRO A 85 -5.28 16.66 1.99
CA PRO A 85 -6.37 16.84 1.03
C PRO A 85 -6.00 16.53 -0.42
N ALA A 86 -4.77 16.83 -0.83
CA ALA A 86 -4.28 16.53 -2.18
C ALA A 86 -4.08 15.03 -2.39
N GLY A 87 -3.50 14.34 -1.41
CA GLY A 87 -3.31 12.90 -1.43
C GLY A 87 -4.63 12.14 -1.40
N LEU A 88 -5.59 12.57 -0.57
CA LEU A 88 -6.91 11.94 -0.50
C LEU A 88 -7.67 12.05 -1.83
N ARG A 89 -7.68 13.24 -2.45
CA ARG A 89 -8.28 13.42 -3.78
C ARG A 89 -7.63 12.54 -4.84
N PHE A 90 -6.31 12.40 -4.78
CA PHE A 90 -5.60 11.52 -5.71
C PHE A 90 -5.98 10.05 -5.50
N GLN A 91 -6.18 9.59 -4.26
CA GLN A 91 -6.53 8.20 -3.95
C GLN A 91 -7.91 7.79 -4.51
N MET A 92 -8.84 8.74 -4.69
CA MET A 92 -10.19 8.42 -5.17
C MET A 92 -10.18 7.80 -6.58
N LEU A 93 -9.40 8.36 -7.52
CA LEU A 93 -9.34 7.86 -8.91
C LEU A 93 -8.83 6.41 -9.01
N PRO A 94 -7.67 6.05 -8.41
CA PRO A 94 -7.20 4.67 -8.40
C PRO A 94 -8.21 3.68 -7.78
N VAL A 95 -8.91 4.08 -6.73
CA VAL A 95 -9.91 3.22 -6.07
C VAL A 95 -11.13 3.01 -6.97
N LEU A 96 -11.60 4.04 -7.68
CA LEU A 96 -12.71 3.89 -8.63
C LEU A 96 -12.38 2.96 -9.79
N VAL A 97 -11.14 2.98 -10.28
CA VAL A 97 -10.66 2.09 -11.36
C VAL A 97 -10.38 0.68 -10.83
N LEU A 98 -9.98 0.55 -9.56
CA LEU A 98 -9.66 -0.74 -8.94
C LEU A 98 -10.84 -1.72 -9.01
N VAL A 99 -12.05 -1.26 -8.69
CA VAL A 99 -13.22 -2.15 -8.58
C VAL A 99 -13.55 -2.84 -9.91
N PRO A 100 -13.79 -2.11 -11.02
CA PRO A 100 -14.09 -2.75 -12.30
C PRO A 100 -12.89 -3.57 -12.83
N MET A 101 -11.65 -3.11 -12.63
CA MET A 101 -10.48 -3.83 -13.05
C MET A 101 -10.29 -5.14 -12.26
N ASN A 102 -10.51 -5.12 -10.95
CA ASN A 102 -10.46 -6.32 -10.12
C ASN A 102 -11.51 -7.33 -10.57
N LEU A 103 -12.75 -6.88 -10.83
CA LEU A 103 -13.82 -7.76 -11.30
C LEU A 103 -13.47 -8.39 -12.65
N ALA A 104 -12.99 -7.59 -13.62
CA ALA A 104 -12.61 -8.07 -14.94
C ALA A 104 -11.44 -9.07 -14.88
N LEU A 105 -10.38 -8.76 -14.11
CA LEU A 105 -9.23 -9.66 -13.95
C LEU A 105 -9.61 -10.94 -13.20
N SER A 106 -10.43 -10.83 -12.15
CA SER A 106 -10.91 -12.00 -11.40
C SER A 106 -11.70 -12.93 -12.32
N TRP A 107 -12.59 -12.38 -13.13
CA TRP A 107 -13.36 -13.15 -14.11
C TRP A 107 -12.44 -13.83 -15.16
N ALA A 108 -11.52 -13.09 -15.75
CA ALA A 108 -10.62 -13.62 -16.77
C ALA A 108 -9.65 -14.69 -16.25
N LEU A 109 -9.31 -14.64 -14.94
CA LEU A 109 -8.34 -15.54 -14.32
C LEU A 109 -8.98 -16.77 -13.64
N ILE A 110 -10.31 -16.83 -13.51
CA ILE A 110 -11.00 -18.00 -12.94
C ILE A 110 -10.76 -19.23 -13.80
N GLU A 111 -10.87 -19.11 -15.13
CA GLU A 111 -10.72 -20.24 -16.02
C GLU A 111 -9.31 -20.87 -15.99
N PRO A 112 -8.20 -20.08 -16.14
CA PRO A 112 -6.85 -20.64 -16.13
C PRO A 112 -6.30 -20.96 -14.74
N LEU A 113 -6.75 -20.29 -13.68
CA LEU A 113 -6.19 -20.43 -12.32
C LEU A 113 -7.15 -20.98 -11.28
N GLY A 114 -8.38 -21.30 -11.66
CA GLY A 114 -9.41 -21.82 -10.77
C GLY A 114 -9.64 -20.90 -9.57
N SER A 115 -9.67 -21.48 -8.37
CA SER A 115 -9.91 -20.75 -7.11
C SER A 115 -8.85 -19.69 -6.75
N ALA A 116 -7.66 -19.76 -7.31
CA ALA A 116 -6.62 -18.74 -7.13
C ALA A 116 -6.86 -17.49 -8.01
N GLY A 117 -7.63 -17.60 -9.10
CA GLY A 117 -7.87 -16.54 -10.08
C GLY A 117 -8.33 -15.21 -9.46
N PRO A 118 -9.38 -15.18 -8.64
CA PRO A 118 -9.86 -13.95 -8.01
C PRO A 118 -8.81 -13.25 -7.12
N ILE A 119 -7.99 -14.03 -6.42
CA ILE A 119 -6.94 -13.47 -5.55
C ILE A 119 -5.81 -12.87 -6.40
N VAL A 120 -5.38 -13.58 -7.44
CA VAL A 120 -4.37 -13.07 -8.39
C VAL A 120 -4.90 -11.81 -9.09
N GLY A 121 -6.17 -11.78 -9.50
CA GLY A 121 -6.83 -10.61 -10.05
C GLY A 121 -6.80 -9.41 -9.10
N SER A 122 -7.08 -9.65 -7.82
CA SER A 122 -7.00 -8.62 -6.77
C SER A 122 -5.58 -8.10 -6.60
N VAL A 123 -4.58 -8.99 -6.51
CA VAL A 123 -3.16 -8.61 -6.41
C VAL A 123 -2.73 -7.72 -7.57
N LEU A 124 -3.03 -8.13 -8.81
CA LEU A 124 -2.69 -7.36 -10.01
C LEU A 124 -3.39 -6.00 -10.02
N SER A 125 -4.69 -5.96 -9.68
CA SER A 125 -5.46 -4.71 -9.60
C SER A 125 -4.88 -3.75 -8.57
N VAL A 126 -4.53 -4.23 -7.38
CA VAL A 126 -3.93 -3.41 -6.32
C VAL A 126 -2.55 -2.90 -6.73
N ILE A 127 -1.71 -3.74 -7.35
CA ILE A 127 -0.40 -3.30 -7.84
C ILE A 127 -0.56 -2.17 -8.86
N VAL A 128 -1.39 -2.36 -9.88
CA VAL A 128 -1.54 -1.42 -10.99
C VAL A 128 -2.27 -0.14 -10.56
N CYS A 129 -3.38 -0.27 -9.80
CA CYS A 129 -4.21 0.88 -9.44
C CYS A 129 -3.75 1.60 -8.17
N GLN A 130 -3.05 0.94 -7.26
CA GLN A 130 -2.68 1.55 -5.97
C GLN A 130 -1.17 1.61 -5.75
N ILE A 131 -0.44 0.49 -5.74
CA ILE A 131 0.99 0.48 -5.39
C ILE A 131 1.79 1.38 -6.32
N ILE A 132 1.63 1.21 -7.64
CA ILE A 132 2.37 2.00 -8.64
C ILE A 132 2.00 3.49 -8.55
N PRO A 133 0.71 3.90 -8.65
CA PRO A 133 0.35 5.31 -8.58
C PRO A 133 0.71 5.98 -7.24
N TYR A 134 0.49 5.30 -6.11
CA TYR A 134 0.83 5.82 -4.79
C TYR A 134 2.35 5.99 -4.64
N GLY A 135 3.13 5.00 -5.06
CA GLY A 135 4.59 5.07 -5.03
C GLY A 135 5.14 6.23 -5.88
N LEU A 136 4.59 6.43 -7.08
CA LEU A 136 4.97 7.55 -7.96
C LEU A 136 4.60 8.90 -7.36
N TRP A 137 3.38 9.02 -6.80
CA TRP A 137 2.93 10.25 -6.15
C TRP A 137 3.81 10.60 -4.95
N VAL A 138 4.05 9.64 -4.05
CA VAL A 138 4.92 9.81 -2.87
C VAL A 138 6.34 10.22 -3.27
N ARG A 139 6.93 9.56 -4.29
CA ARG A 139 8.27 9.94 -4.79
C ARG A 139 8.31 11.38 -5.30
N ARG A 140 7.28 11.81 -6.05
CA ARG A 140 7.17 13.19 -6.54
C ARG A 140 7.01 14.20 -5.40
N ASP A 141 6.18 13.91 -4.41
CA ASP A 141 5.97 14.77 -3.25
C ASP A 141 7.26 14.91 -2.42
N LEU A 142 7.95 13.81 -2.14
CA LEU A 142 9.23 13.81 -1.44
C LEU A 142 10.29 14.63 -2.17
N ARG A 143 10.39 14.49 -3.49
CA ARG A 143 11.32 15.30 -4.31
C ARG A 143 11.00 16.80 -4.20
N ARG A 144 9.73 17.19 -4.32
CA ARG A 144 9.27 18.57 -4.19
C ARG A 144 9.60 19.17 -2.82
N ARG A 145 9.38 18.41 -1.75
CA ARG A 145 9.68 18.85 -0.37
C ARG A 145 11.17 19.01 -0.14
N ARG A 146 11.99 18.09 -0.65
CA ARG A 146 13.46 18.19 -0.56
C ARG A 146 13.99 19.40 -1.33
N ALA A 147 13.47 19.67 -2.53
CA ALA A 147 13.85 20.82 -3.32
C ALA A 147 13.51 22.15 -2.60
N ARG A 148 12.35 22.22 -1.94
CA ARG A 148 11.95 23.41 -1.15
C ARG A 148 12.80 23.58 0.11
N ALA A 149 13.18 22.51 0.78
CA ALA A 149 14.03 22.55 1.97
C ALA A 149 15.49 22.93 1.64
N GLY A 150 15.97 22.64 0.43
CA GLY A 150 17.31 22.99 -0.04
C GLY A 150 17.41 24.35 -0.74
N ALA A 151 16.28 25.04 -0.99
CA ALA A 151 16.31 26.39 -1.52
C ALA A 151 16.82 27.35 -0.44
N PRO A 152 17.90 28.13 -0.70
CA PRO A 152 18.39 29.09 0.27
C PRO A 152 17.26 30.06 0.60
N SER A 153 17.08 30.35 1.91
CA SER A 153 16.14 31.35 2.42
C SER A 153 16.67 32.72 1.99
N GLY A 154 16.60 32.99 0.69
CA GLY A 154 17.15 34.17 0.06
C GLY A 154 16.12 35.30 0.01
N ALA A 155 16.51 36.41 0.54
CA ALA A 155 15.94 37.75 0.48
C ALA A 155 14.65 37.90 1.32
N GLY A 156 14.84 38.07 2.62
CA GLY A 156 13.97 38.98 3.35
C GLY A 156 13.92 40.31 2.63
N PRO A 157 12.79 41.04 2.62
CA PRO A 157 12.73 42.37 2.00
C PRO A 157 13.80 43.24 2.61
N SER A 158 14.69 43.79 1.76
CA SER A 158 15.67 44.78 2.18
C SER A 158 14.95 45.92 2.92
N PRO A 159 15.39 46.30 4.14
CA PRO A 159 14.77 47.41 4.83
C PRO A 159 14.87 48.66 3.92
N ALA A 160 13.73 49.32 3.71
CA ALA A 160 13.68 50.58 2.98
C ALA A 160 14.64 51.58 3.61
N PRO A 161 15.39 52.39 2.80
CA PRO A 161 16.27 53.40 3.33
C PRO A 161 15.46 54.43 4.15
N PRO A 162 16.00 54.94 5.28
CA PRO A 162 15.35 55.98 6.04
C PRO A 162 15.25 57.26 5.21
N SER A 163 14.06 57.83 5.16
CA SER A 163 13.75 59.15 4.58
C SER A 163 14.25 60.30 5.43
#